data_12e9ba2544ebbc92dbd3861890598841
#
_entry.id   12e9ba2544ebbc92dbd3861890598841
#
_cell.length_a   1.000
_cell.length_b   1.000
_cell.length_c   1.000
_cell.angle_alpha   90.00
_cell.angle_beta   90.00
_cell.angle_gamma   90.00
#
_symmetry.space_group_name_H-M   'P 1'
#
loop_
_entity.id
_entity.type
_entity.pdbx_description
1 polymer ?
#
loop_
_entity_poly.entity_id
_entity_poly.type
_entity_poly.pdbx_seq_one_letter_code
_entity_poly.pdbx_strand_id
1 'polypeptide(L)'
;PVLFPFVGAPKNKEYRYEGRTYPMGQHGFARDMEFDLEAQEGKSIWFVLSSTEETYAKYPFRFRLHIGYTLDENEVSVHWKVDNTDEKPMYFSIGAHPAFLCPINGEQDKTGYRLRFGDLTDKLHHHGNTPDGMAVMTDEELELEDGEAVITPGFFDKCTYMVEGAQTGEVSILDRDGEAYVTVRFD
;
A
#
# COMPACT_ATOMS: atom_id res chain seq x y z
N PRO A 1 -3.00 -5.51 -5.59
CA PRO A 1 -1.87 -6.48 -5.48
C PRO A 1 -1.16 -6.28 -4.16
N VAL A 2 -0.59 -7.37 -3.62
CA VAL A 2 0.25 -7.35 -2.43
C VAL A 2 1.68 -7.01 -2.82
N LEU A 3 2.35 -6.22 -1.99
CA LEU A 3 3.74 -5.82 -2.14
C LEU A 3 4.54 -6.56 -1.08
N PHE A 4 5.39 -7.49 -1.50
CA PHE A 4 6.22 -8.30 -0.63
C PHE A 4 7.37 -8.94 -1.43
N PRO A 5 8.58 -9.07 -0.90
CA PRO A 5 9.02 -8.69 0.45
C PRO A 5 9.55 -7.25 0.55
N PHE A 6 9.31 -6.41 -0.46
CA PHE A 6 9.69 -4.99 -0.46
C PHE A 6 8.51 -4.12 -0.83
N VAL A 7 8.40 -2.95 -0.19
CA VAL A 7 7.54 -1.84 -0.60
C VAL A 7 8.42 -0.75 -1.18
N GLY A 8 8.06 -0.22 -2.35
CA GLY A 8 8.90 0.71 -3.10
C GLY A 8 9.95 0.01 -3.96
N ALA A 9 10.90 0.77 -4.47
CA ALA A 9 11.96 0.29 -5.35
C ALA A 9 13.32 0.40 -4.65
N PRO A 10 14.06 -0.70 -4.46
CA PRO A 10 15.44 -0.61 -4.03
C PRO A 10 16.29 0.11 -5.08
N LYS A 11 17.27 0.89 -4.63
CA LYS A 11 18.22 1.57 -5.51
C LYS A 11 18.90 0.57 -6.45
N ASN A 12 18.97 0.90 -7.73
CA ASN A 12 19.53 0.03 -8.78
C ASN A 12 18.82 -1.33 -8.93
N LYS A 13 17.61 -1.49 -8.38
CA LYS A 13 16.87 -2.77 -8.37
C LYS A 13 17.64 -3.90 -7.71
N GLU A 14 18.40 -3.60 -6.67
CA GLU A 14 19.17 -4.58 -5.91
C GLU A 14 19.22 -4.21 -4.42
N TYR A 15 19.44 -5.21 -3.57
CA TYR A 15 19.72 -5.03 -2.16
C TYR A 15 20.86 -5.93 -1.70
N ARG A 16 21.40 -5.67 -0.52
CA ARG A 16 22.49 -6.45 0.07
C ARG A 16 22.05 -7.14 1.35
N TYR A 17 22.42 -8.41 1.47
CA TYR A 17 22.22 -9.18 2.67
C TYR A 17 23.41 -10.13 2.87
N GLU A 18 24.02 -10.13 4.06
CA GLU A 18 25.20 -10.94 4.43
C GLU A 18 26.34 -10.88 3.38
N GLY A 19 26.64 -9.67 2.91
CA GLY A 19 27.73 -9.42 1.97
C GLY A 19 27.44 -9.82 0.51
N ARG A 20 26.25 -10.37 0.21
CA ARG A 20 25.82 -10.70 -1.14
C ARG A 20 24.82 -9.69 -1.67
N THR A 21 24.85 -9.47 -2.98
CA THR A 21 23.89 -8.63 -3.69
C THR A 21 22.82 -9.51 -4.34
N TYR A 22 21.57 -9.12 -4.17
CA TYR A 22 20.38 -9.82 -4.70
C TYR A 22 19.57 -8.87 -5.58
N PRO A 23 19.08 -9.32 -6.75
CA PRO A 23 18.18 -8.51 -7.56
C PRO A 23 16.80 -8.43 -6.91
N MET A 24 16.20 -7.23 -6.94
CA MET A 24 14.84 -7.04 -6.45
C MET A 24 14.14 -5.94 -7.24
N GLY A 25 13.03 -6.30 -7.86
CA GLY A 25 12.16 -5.34 -8.56
C GLY A 25 11.40 -4.43 -7.62
N GLN A 26 10.77 -3.41 -8.19
CA GLN A 26 9.84 -2.56 -7.46
C GLN A 26 8.70 -3.40 -6.85
N HIS A 27 8.46 -3.20 -5.55
CA HIS A 27 7.41 -3.87 -4.78
C HIS A 27 7.59 -5.38 -4.59
N GLY A 28 8.82 -5.89 -4.73
CA GLY A 28 9.09 -7.30 -4.58
C GLY A 28 8.57 -8.15 -5.73
N PHE A 29 8.20 -9.38 -5.44
CA PHE A 29 7.78 -10.37 -6.45
C PHE A 29 6.40 -10.99 -6.19
N ALA A 30 5.86 -10.89 -4.98
CA ALA A 30 4.63 -11.62 -4.61
C ALA A 30 3.42 -11.23 -5.48
N ARG A 31 3.36 -9.98 -5.95
CA ARG A 31 2.26 -9.50 -6.81
C ARG A 31 2.20 -10.19 -8.18
N ASP A 32 3.31 -10.77 -8.63
CA ASP A 32 3.47 -11.40 -9.93
C ASP A 32 3.45 -12.93 -9.82
N MET A 33 3.13 -13.48 -8.63
CA MET A 33 3.09 -14.90 -8.35
C MET A 33 1.65 -15.40 -8.13
N GLU A 34 1.44 -16.66 -8.44
CA GLU A 34 0.19 -17.35 -8.13
C GLU A 34 0.18 -17.79 -6.67
N PHE A 35 -0.96 -17.61 -6.01
CA PHE A 35 -1.22 -18.05 -4.66
C PHE A 35 -2.15 -19.26 -4.67
N ASP A 36 -1.86 -20.24 -3.84
CA ASP A 36 -2.74 -21.36 -3.61
C ASP A 36 -3.92 -20.95 -2.73
N LEU A 37 -5.11 -21.51 -2.98
CA LEU A 37 -6.24 -21.38 -2.08
C LEU A 37 -5.95 -22.17 -0.80
N GLU A 38 -5.92 -21.49 0.34
CA GLU A 38 -5.63 -22.13 1.64
C GLU A 38 -6.91 -22.52 2.38
N ALA A 39 -7.90 -21.61 2.45
CA ALA A 39 -9.17 -21.86 3.10
C ALA A 39 -10.27 -20.97 2.54
N GLN A 40 -11.52 -21.45 2.61
CA GLN A 40 -12.71 -20.66 2.33
C GLN A 40 -13.83 -21.10 3.30
N GLU A 41 -14.24 -20.17 4.16
CA GLU A 41 -15.28 -20.41 5.17
C GLU A 41 -16.17 -19.18 5.31
N GLY A 42 -17.49 -19.38 5.17
CA GLY A 42 -18.48 -18.33 5.33
C GLY A 42 -18.17 -17.11 4.43
N LYS A 43 -17.87 -15.98 5.05
CA LYS A 43 -17.55 -14.71 4.38
C LYS A 43 -16.04 -14.48 4.20
N SER A 44 -15.19 -15.45 4.52
CA SER A 44 -13.74 -15.33 4.50
C SER A 44 -13.11 -16.27 3.48
N ILE A 45 -12.04 -15.80 2.82
CA ILE A 45 -11.21 -16.58 1.90
C ILE A 45 -9.74 -16.27 2.17
N TRP A 46 -8.89 -17.30 2.18
CA TRP A 46 -7.47 -17.18 2.43
C TRP A 46 -6.67 -17.82 1.31
N PHE A 47 -5.59 -17.15 0.96
CA PHE A 47 -4.62 -17.60 -0.02
C PHE A 47 -3.23 -17.65 0.61
N VAL A 48 -2.38 -18.54 0.12
CA VAL A 48 -1.00 -18.70 0.60
C VAL A 48 -0.01 -18.73 -0.55
N LEU A 49 1.11 -18.03 -0.38
CA LEU A 49 2.30 -18.11 -1.21
C LEU A 49 3.44 -18.67 -0.37
N SER A 50 3.97 -19.82 -0.73
CA SER A 50 5.15 -20.41 -0.10
C SER A 50 6.42 -20.06 -0.87
N SER A 51 7.53 -19.86 -0.16
CA SER A 51 8.84 -19.67 -0.79
C SER A 51 9.23 -20.89 -1.63
N THR A 52 9.86 -20.66 -2.76
CA THR A 52 10.40 -21.66 -3.69
C THR A 52 11.91 -21.49 -3.83
N GLU A 53 12.58 -22.35 -4.58
CA GLU A 53 14.00 -22.16 -4.91
C GLU A 53 14.22 -20.90 -5.76
N GLU A 54 13.26 -20.55 -6.62
CA GLU A 54 13.33 -19.32 -7.41
C GLU A 54 13.21 -18.05 -6.54
N THR A 55 12.28 -18.02 -5.59
CA THR A 55 12.17 -16.89 -4.66
C THR A 55 13.37 -16.83 -3.73
N TYR A 56 13.89 -17.99 -3.27
CA TYR A 56 15.05 -18.06 -2.41
C TYR A 56 16.33 -17.51 -3.08
N ALA A 57 16.47 -17.70 -4.38
CA ALA A 57 17.60 -17.14 -5.15
C ALA A 57 17.58 -15.59 -5.19
N LYS A 58 16.39 -14.96 -5.09
CA LYS A 58 16.20 -13.51 -5.09
C LYS A 58 16.08 -12.93 -3.69
N TYR A 59 15.58 -13.73 -2.73
CA TYR A 59 15.30 -13.37 -1.36
C TYR A 59 15.59 -14.56 -0.45
N PRO A 60 16.77 -14.62 0.19
CA PRO A 60 17.32 -15.85 0.80
C PRO A 60 16.68 -16.14 2.17
N PHE A 61 15.36 -16.22 2.21
CA PHE A 61 14.54 -16.56 3.37
C PHE A 61 13.43 -17.54 2.97
N ARG A 62 13.10 -18.45 3.89
CA ARG A 62 11.96 -19.35 3.74
C ARG A 62 10.77 -18.72 4.45
N PHE A 63 9.64 -18.64 3.76
CA PHE A 63 8.44 -17.99 4.26
C PHE A 63 7.16 -18.64 3.76
N ARG A 64 6.07 -18.36 4.45
CA ARG A 64 4.71 -18.48 3.93
C ARG A 64 4.02 -17.12 4.11
N LEU A 65 3.55 -16.55 3.03
CA LEU A 65 2.76 -15.33 3.02
C LEU A 65 1.29 -15.70 2.83
N HIS A 66 0.46 -15.38 3.81
CA HIS A 66 -0.98 -15.60 3.78
C HIS A 66 -1.69 -14.28 3.56
N ILE A 67 -2.70 -14.28 2.69
CA ILE A 67 -3.57 -13.14 2.45
C ILE A 67 -5.01 -13.61 2.64
N GLY A 68 -5.68 -13.02 3.61
CA GLY A 68 -7.08 -13.26 3.90
C GLY A 68 -7.95 -12.08 3.50
N TYR A 69 -9.15 -12.37 3.04
CA TYR A 69 -10.19 -11.38 2.80
C TYR A 69 -11.43 -11.80 3.56
N THR A 70 -12.02 -10.88 4.29
CA THR A 70 -13.31 -11.07 4.96
C THR A 70 -14.27 -10.00 4.45
N LEU A 71 -15.44 -10.44 3.97
CA LEU A 71 -16.50 -9.53 3.55
C LEU A 71 -17.55 -9.44 4.64
N ASP A 72 -17.83 -8.23 5.12
CA ASP A 72 -18.92 -7.96 6.05
C ASP A 72 -19.72 -6.75 5.56
N GLU A 73 -20.94 -7.01 5.13
CA GLU A 73 -21.84 -6.03 4.47
C GLU A 73 -21.14 -5.28 3.32
N ASN A 74 -20.74 -4.03 3.53
CA ASN A 74 -20.05 -3.16 2.60
C ASN A 74 -18.56 -2.95 2.94
N GLU A 75 -18.03 -3.75 3.86
CA GLU A 75 -16.63 -3.69 4.28
C GLU A 75 -15.86 -4.93 3.81
N VAL A 76 -14.67 -4.71 3.28
CA VAL A 76 -13.70 -5.75 2.96
C VAL A 76 -12.46 -5.58 3.83
N SER A 77 -12.29 -6.49 4.78
CA SER A 77 -11.05 -6.56 5.58
C SER A 77 -10.00 -7.38 4.85
N VAL A 78 -8.79 -6.84 4.76
CA VAL A 78 -7.62 -7.53 4.18
C VAL A 78 -6.66 -7.88 5.30
N HIS A 79 -6.37 -9.17 5.46
CA HIS A 79 -5.51 -9.69 6.50
C HIS A 79 -4.21 -10.21 5.90
N TRP A 80 -3.09 -9.86 6.50
CA TRP A 80 -1.78 -10.39 6.12
C TRP A 80 -1.15 -11.14 7.29
N LYS A 81 -0.63 -12.32 7.00
CA LYS A 81 0.16 -13.09 7.93
C LYS A 81 1.41 -13.58 7.23
N VAL A 82 2.56 -13.37 7.85
CA VAL A 82 3.85 -13.83 7.33
C VAL A 82 4.48 -14.78 8.34
N ASP A 83 4.61 -16.03 7.94
CA ASP A 83 5.33 -17.03 8.72
C ASP A 83 6.77 -17.12 8.23
N ASN A 84 7.72 -16.85 9.12
CA ASN A 84 9.12 -17.18 8.91
C ASN A 84 9.31 -18.69 9.14
N THR A 85 9.62 -19.41 8.09
CA THR A 85 9.85 -20.87 8.16
C THR A 85 11.34 -21.24 8.16
N ASP A 86 12.22 -20.23 8.26
CA ASP A 86 13.65 -20.37 8.50
C ASP A 86 13.97 -20.30 10.00
N GLU A 87 15.15 -20.76 10.39
CA GLU A 87 15.67 -20.61 11.76
C GLU A 87 16.28 -19.23 12.03
N LYS A 88 16.59 -18.46 10.99
CA LYS A 88 17.20 -17.13 11.07
C LYS A 88 16.14 -16.02 11.00
N PRO A 89 16.42 -14.84 11.57
CA PRO A 89 15.56 -13.68 11.42
C PRO A 89 15.32 -13.33 9.95
N MET A 90 14.08 -13.03 9.59
CA MET A 90 13.66 -12.61 8.27
C MET A 90 13.32 -11.12 8.27
N TYR A 91 13.76 -10.39 7.25
CA TYR A 91 13.55 -8.96 7.10
C TYR A 91 12.69 -8.68 5.87
N PHE A 92 11.55 -8.06 6.04
CA PHE A 92 10.64 -7.74 4.95
C PHE A 92 9.89 -6.43 5.20
N SER A 93 9.30 -5.89 4.15
CA SER A 93 8.20 -4.95 4.22
C SER A 93 7.01 -5.51 3.45
N ILE A 94 5.80 -5.13 3.87
CA ILE A 94 4.56 -5.56 3.24
C ILE A 94 3.64 -4.37 3.04
N GLY A 95 2.84 -4.41 1.99
CA GLY A 95 1.89 -3.36 1.69
C GLY A 95 0.89 -3.76 0.61
N ALA A 96 -0.01 -2.85 0.27
CA ALA A 96 -0.97 -3.01 -0.80
C ALA A 96 -1.07 -1.75 -1.66
N HIS A 97 -1.53 -1.93 -2.90
CA HIS A 97 -1.92 -0.87 -3.81
C HIS A 97 -3.41 -1.03 -4.20
N PRO A 98 -4.35 -0.70 -3.30
CA PRO A 98 -5.74 -0.61 -3.70
C PRO A 98 -5.90 0.55 -4.69
N ALA A 99 -6.76 0.38 -5.68
CA ALA A 99 -7.10 1.41 -6.63
C ALA A 99 -8.62 1.64 -6.61
N PHE A 100 -9.01 2.88 -6.50
CA PHE A 100 -10.40 3.28 -6.43
C PHE A 100 -10.75 4.21 -7.58
N LEU A 101 -11.98 4.10 -8.08
CA LEU A 101 -12.46 5.01 -9.11
C LEU A 101 -12.63 6.42 -8.52
N CYS A 102 -12.05 7.40 -9.20
CA CYS A 102 -12.26 8.81 -8.95
C CYS A 102 -12.05 9.57 -10.27
N PRO A 103 -13.08 10.19 -10.83
CA PRO A 103 -14.45 10.32 -10.34
C PRO A 103 -15.29 9.03 -10.44
N ILE A 104 -16.46 9.04 -9.82
CA ILE A 104 -17.49 7.99 -9.90
C ILE A 104 -18.63 8.40 -10.85
N ASN A 105 -19.64 7.51 -11.03
CA ASN A 105 -20.89 7.80 -11.75
C ASN A 105 -20.70 8.24 -13.21
N GLY A 106 -19.62 7.82 -13.87
CA GLY A 106 -19.34 8.14 -15.27
C GLY A 106 -18.85 9.58 -15.50
N GLU A 107 -18.55 10.32 -14.47
CA GLU A 107 -17.90 11.63 -14.57
C GLU A 107 -16.49 11.49 -15.18
N GLN A 108 -15.99 12.55 -15.82
CA GLN A 108 -14.68 12.52 -16.49
C GLN A 108 -13.61 13.33 -15.74
N ASP A 109 -14.03 14.25 -14.86
CA ASP A 109 -13.12 15.13 -14.13
C ASP A 109 -13.27 14.92 -12.61
N LYS A 110 -12.14 14.66 -11.96
CA LYS A 110 -12.04 14.47 -10.52
C LYS A 110 -11.90 15.76 -9.72
N THR A 111 -11.80 16.90 -10.41
CA THR A 111 -11.69 18.22 -9.75
C THR A 111 -12.90 18.47 -8.87
N GLY A 112 -12.66 18.91 -7.63
CA GLY A 112 -13.68 19.14 -6.63
C GLY A 112 -14.05 17.92 -5.77
N TYR A 113 -13.58 16.72 -6.11
CA TYR A 113 -13.56 15.60 -5.17
C TYR A 113 -12.60 15.91 -4.02
N ARG A 114 -12.71 15.21 -2.90
CA ARG A 114 -11.92 15.50 -1.71
C ARG A 114 -11.31 14.25 -1.10
N LEU A 115 -10.19 14.44 -0.41
CA LEU A 115 -9.60 13.44 0.47
C LEU A 115 -9.77 13.92 1.90
N ARG A 116 -10.34 13.09 2.78
CA ARG A 116 -10.44 13.36 4.23
C ARG A 116 -9.47 12.43 4.96
N PHE A 117 -8.73 12.97 5.91
CA PHE A 117 -7.67 12.28 6.64
C PHE A 117 -8.02 12.09 8.12
N GLY A 118 -8.89 11.12 8.41
CA GLY A 118 -9.24 10.73 9.78
C GLY A 118 -9.58 11.92 10.67
N ASP A 119 -8.88 12.02 11.80
CA ASP A 119 -9.08 13.07 12.81
C ASP A 119 -8.20 14.32 12.60
N LEU A 120 -7.47 14.43 11.50
CA LEU A 120 -6.70 15.62 11.19
C LEU A 120 -7.62 16.78 10.84
N THR A 121 -7.23 18.01 11.21
CA THR A 121 -8.03 19.22 10.94
C THR A 121 -7.31 20.21 10.04
N ASP A 122 -6.03 20.46 10.29
CA ASP A 122 -5.34 21.61 9.73
C ASP A 122 -4.35 21.23 8.62
N LYS A 123 -3.58 20.17 8.81
CA LYS A 123 -2.52 19.79 7.86
C LYS A 123 -2.10 18.33 7.97
N LEU A 124 -1.55 17.84 6.88
CA LEU A 124 -0.90 16.54 6.76
C LEU A 124 0.56 16.73 6.36
N HIS A 125 1.48 16.18 7.13
CA HIS A 125 2.88 16.16 6.77
C HIS A 125 3.17 14.99 5.82
N HIS A 126 3.91 15.24 4.75
CA HIS A 126 4.25 14.22 3.78
C HIS A 126 5.64 14.40 3.20
N HIS A 127 6.18 13.33 2.66
CA HIS A 127 7.38 13.34 1.86
C HIS A 127 7.02 13.21 0.38
N GLY A 128 7.89 13.71 -0.49
CA GLY A 128 7.76 13.57 -1.92
C GLY A 128 8.61 12.43 -2.47
N ASN A 129 8.71 12.38 -3.79
CA ASN A 129 9.59 11.45 -4.50
C ASN A 129 10.31 12.15 -5.65
N THR A 130 11.48 11.62 -5.99
CA THR A 130 12.19 12.03 -7.20
C THR A 130 11.47 11.52 -8.46
N PRO A 131 11.76 12.07 -9.65
CA PRO A 131 11.18 11.58 -10.91
C PRO A 131 11.45 10.09 -11.20
N ASP A 132 12.52 9.53 -10.64
CA ASP A 132 12.86 8.11 -10.73
C ASP A 132 12.26 7.25 -9.60
N GLY A 133 11.36 7.84 -8.79
CA GLY A 133 10.55 7.14 -7.80
C GLY A 133 11.24 6.85 -6.47
N MET A 134 12.38 7.50 -6.19
CA MET A 134 13.03 7.40 -4.88
C MET A 134 12.35 8.34 -3.89
N ALA A 135 12.11 7.86 -2.67
CA ALA A 135 11.62 8.71 -1.59
C ALA A 135 12.62 9.84 -1.30
N VAL A 136 12.12 11.04 -1.16
CA VAL A 136 12.87 12.21 -0.70
C VAL A 136 12.32 12.59 0.66
N MET A 137 13.19 12.57 1.67
CA MET A 137 12.82 12.93 3.04
C MET A 137 12.69 14.45 3.15
N THR A 138 11.70 14.99 2.45
CA THR A 138 11.23 16.37 2.61
C THR A 138 10.11 16.38 3.63
N ASP A 139 10.03 17.41 4.44
CA ASP A 139 8.89 17.65 5.31
C ASP A 139 8.03 18.72 4.64
N GLU A 140 7.10 18.29 3.80
CA GLU A 140 6.15 19.14 3.12
C GLU A 140 4.79 19.06 3.82
N GLU A 141 4.05 20.14 3.77
CA GLU A 141 2.73 20.22 4.38
C GLU A 141 1.65 20.29 3.28
N LEU A 142 0.64 19.44 3.41
CA LEU A 142 -0.62 19.58 2.69
C LEU A 142 -1.61 20.24 3.62
N GLU A 143 -1.99 21.48 3.30
CA GLU A 143 -3.00 22.21 4.04
C GLU A 143 -4.38 21.53 3.91
N LEU A 144 -5.09 21.42 5.01
CA LEU A 144 -6.43 20.83 5.08
C LEU A 144 -7.41 21.90 5.57
N GLU A 145 -8.63 21.83 5.07
CA GLU A 145 -9.77 22.58 5.55
C GLU A 145 -10.73 21.60 6.22
N ASP A 146 -10.86 21.69 7.53
CA ASP A 146 -11.65 20.74 8.34
C ASP A 146 -11.29 19.25 8.07
N GLY A 147 -9.99 18.96 7.92
CA GLY A 147 -9.47 17.60 7.66
C GLY A 147 -9.53 17.16 6.20
N GLU A 148 -9.91 18.04 5.28
CA GLU A 148 -10.11 17.71 3.87
C GLU A 148 -9.12 18.45 2.96
N ALA A 149 -8.64 17.75 1.94
CA ALA A 149 -7.92 18.32 0.82
C ALA A 149 -8.77 18.21 -0.45
N VAL A 150 -9.03 19.35 -1.10
CA VAL A 150 -9.76 19.38 -2.38
C VAL A 150 -8.85 18.97 -3.53
N ILE A 151 -9.27 18.00 -4.33
CA ILE A 151 -8.56 17.63 -5.54
C ILE A 151 -8.72 18.74 -6.59
N THR A 152 -7.65 19.47 -6.84
CA THR A 152 -7.54 20.52 -7.84
C THR A 152 -6.88 20.00 -9.12
N PRO A 153 -6.94 20.70 -10.25
CA PRO A 153 -6.15 20.36 -11.42
C PRO A 153 -4.66 20.26 -11.07
N GLY A 154 -4.03 19.14 -11.42
CA GLY A 154 -2.61 18.92 -11.12
C GLY A 154 -2.28 18.50 -9.68
N PHE A 155 -3.29 18.20 -8.84
CA PHE A 155 -3.08 17.81 -7.44
C PHE A 155 -2.06 16.68 -7.26
N PHE A 156 -2.04 15.70 -8.16
CA PHE A 156 -1.13 14.57 -8.13
C PHE A 156 0.07 14.68 -9.10
N ASP A 157 0.24 15.82 -9.78
CA ASP A 157 1.26 15.93 -10.84
C ASP A 157 2.68 16.10 -10.27
N LYS A 158 2.81 16.60 -9.05
CA LYS A 158 4.12 16.95 -8.47
C LYS A 158 4.78 15.80 -7.75
N CYS A 159 4.03 14.99 -7.03
CA CYS A 159 4.58 13.93 -6.19
C CYS A 159 3.54 12.88 -5.80
N THR A 160 4.04 11.77 -5.25
CA THR A 160 3.26 10.88 -4.41
C THR A 160 3.29 11.41 -2.98
N TYR A 161 2.15 11.56 -2.35
CA TYR A 161 2.07 11.93 -0.94
C TYR A 161 2.45 10.73 -0.08
N MET A 162 3.69 10.71 0.44
CA MET A 162 4.15 9.66 1.35
C MET A 162 4.01 10.15 2.79
N VAL A 163 3.08 9.55 3.51
CA VAL A 163 2.73 9.91 4.89
C VAL A 163 3.36 8.91 5.84
N GLU A 164 4.06 9.40 6.84
CA GLU A 164 4.71 8.59 7.87
C GLU A 164 4.24 8.99 9.28
N GLY A 165 4.60 8.19 10.26
CA GLY A 165 4.41 8.54 11.67
C GLY A 165 2.98 8.35 12.18
N ALA A 166 2.17 7.53 11.52
CA ALA A 166 0.79 7.24 11.95
C ALA A 166 -0.05 8.52 12.22
N GLN A 167 0.10 9.53 11.37
CA GLN A 167 -0.63 10.80 11.51
C GLN A 167 -2.14 10.61 11.38
N THR A 168 -2.58 9.61 10.64
CA THR A 168 -3.99 9.23 10.50
C THR A 168 -4.11 7.72 10.41
N GLY A 169 -5.21 7.14 10.86
CA GLY A 169 -5.57 5.73 10.72
C GLY A 169 -6.57 5.45 9.60
N GLU A 170 -7.06 6.51 8.92
CA GLU A 170 -7.98 6.34 7.80
C GLU A 170 -7.87 7.46 6.78
N VAL A 171 -8.23 7.12 5.54
CA VAL A 171 -8.40 8.10 4.45
C VAL A 171 -9.70 7.78 3.73
N SER A 172 -10.53 8.80 3.53
CA SER A 172 -11.77 8.71 2.76
C SER A 172 -11.67 9.48 1.46
N ILE A 173 -12.33 8.96 0.41
CA ILE A 173 -12.57 9.71 -0.82
C ILE A 173 -14.02 10.18 -0.79
N LEU A 174 -14.20 11.49 -0.93
CA LEU A 174 -15.51 12.13 -0.95
C LEU A 174 -15.82 12.64 -2.35
N ASP A 175 -17.08 12.58 -2.71
CA ASP A 175 -17.57 13.23 -3.93
C ASP A 175 -17.64 14.75 -3.79
N ARG A 176 -18.21 15.45 -4.79
CA ARG A 176 -18.33 16.90 -4.80
C ARG A 176 -19.35 17.43 -3.77
N ASP A 177 -20.30 16.60 -3.36
CA ASP A 177 -21.31 16.94 -2.35
C ASP A 177 -20.77 16.71 -0.93
N GLY A 178 -19.56 16.14 -0.81
CA GLY A 178 -18.90 15.87 0.48
C GLY A 178 -19.28 14.51 1.08
N GLU A 179 -19.95 13.66 0.31
CA GLU A 179 -20.33 12.33 0.75
C GLU A 179 -19.19 11.32 0.52
N ALA A 180 -18.77 10.65 1.58
CA ALA A 180 -17.74 9.62 1.49
C ALA A 180 -18.27 8.35 0.83
N TYR A 181 -17.64 7.92 -0.25
CA TYR A 181 -18.02 6.69 -0.95
C TYR A 181 -16.99 5.55 -0.82
N VAL A 182 -15.77 5.88 -0.41
CA VAL A 182 -14.73 4.91 -0.04
C VAL A 182 -13.99 5.41 1.18
N THR A 183 -13.81 4.55 2.17
CA THR A 183 -12.93 4.79 3.32
C THR A 183 -11.97 3.62 3.45
N VAL A 184 -10.69 3.92 3.52
CA VAL A 184 -9.62 2.95 3.80
C VAL A 184 -9.14 3.17 5.22
N ARG A 185 -9.23 2.13 6.05
CA ARG A 185 -8.68 2.12 7.40
C ARG A 185 -7.46 1.22 7.44
N PHE A 186 -6.50 1.59 8.25
CA PHE A 186 -5.25 0.85 8.43
C PHE A 186 -4.72 1.06 9.86
N ASP A 187 -4.16 -0.02 10.41
CA ASP A 187 -3.53 -0.03 11.74
C ASP A 187 -2.03 0.29 11.65
#